data_371db020aaadc26d89a6319a9039225a
#
_entry.id   371db020aaadc26d89a6319a9039225a
#
_cell.length_a   1.000
_cell.length_b   1.000
_cell.length_c   1.000
_cell.angle_alpha   90.00
_cell.angle_beta   90.00
_cell.angle_gamma   90.00
#
_symmetry.space_group_name_H-M   'P 1'
#
loop_
_entity.id
_entity.type
_entity.pdbx_description
1 polymer ?
#
loop_
_entity_poly.entity_id
_entity_poly.type
_entity_poly.pdbx_seq_one_letter_code
_entity_poly.pdbx_strand_id
1 'polypeptide(L)'
;DSLSQQKAQLDKAEREHLEDVVEKLRSRVEDNVRFQLTQNGLDDEPEDKDSLDGDLEQLVEAIDLEGVDGHTWEEAFEKYIAGVGYTIVNRLAALRCMEVRDFIDEEVTVFKENGLTPAAETLVHEEFLLEDEAILAAYHNTCDELADEIEILFDRSSTYSLIDPDDDTFEELCGMLDEIADEVWRADDVLGWIYDYYNRPVVEELDAKNTLEPEDVGPANQFYTPHWVVRMLTDNSLGKLYLEATGQESSVPAAEELSIEERKERLVTPEEAPSVPELCTYLI
;
A
#
# COMPACT_ATOMS: atom_id res chain seq x y z
N ASP A 1 -11.33 14.64 22.56
CA ASP A 1 -10.95 13.54 23.47
C ASP A 1 -10.91 12.15 22.79
N SER A 2 -10.67 12.07 21.48
CA SER A 2 -10.68 10.80 20.74
C SER A 2 -9.28 10.29 20.31
N LEU A 3 -8.21 10.87 20.80
CA LEU A 3 -6.84 10.40 20.56
C LEU A 3 -6.43 9.19 21.43
N SER A 4 -7.33 8.67 22.26
CA SER A 4 -6.96 7.75 23.35
C SER A 4 -7.07 6.26 23.03
N GLN A 5 -7.33 5.84 21.78
CA GLN A 5 -7.40 4.42 21.42
C GLN A 5 -6.94 4.14 19.99
N GLN A 6 -5.83 4.70 19.58
CA GLN A 6 -5.21 4.27 18.34
C GLN A 6 -4.48 2.95 18.61
N LYS A 7 -4.85 1.91 17.89
CA LYS A 7 -4.25 0.58 18.01
C LYS A 7 -2.85 0.60 17.39
N ALA A 8 -1.83 0.39 18.19
CA ALA A 8 -0.45 0.43 17.71
C ALA A 8 -0.07 -0.78 16.85
N GLN A 9 -0.74 -1.92 17.04
CA GLN A 9 -0.43 -3.17 16.33
C GLN A 9 -1.68 -3.99 16.07
N LEU A 10 -1.70 -4.69 14.92
CA LEU A 10 -2.72 -5.67 14.59
C LEU A 10 -2.49 -6.97 15.39
N ASP A 11 -3.58 -7.57 15.87
CA ASP A 11 -3.53 -8.91 16.43
C ASP A 11 -3.38 -9.99 15.35
N LYS A 12 -3.23 -11.25 15.79
CA LYS A 12 -2.99 -12.35 14.85
C LYS A 12 -4.16 -12.57 13.88
N ALA A 13 -5.40 -12.50 14.38
CA ALA A 13 -6.57 -12.76 13.54
C ALA A 13 -6.80 -11.65 12.52
N GLU A 14 -6.58 -10.40 12.91
CA GLU A 14 -6.63 -9.25 12.01
C GLU A 14 -5.58 -9.34 10.92
N ARG A 15 -4.36 -9.75 11.26
CA ARG A 15 -3.29 -9.95 10.26
C ARG A 15 -3.59 -11.07 9.29
N GLU A 16 -4.10 -12.22 9.77
CA GLU A 16 -4.51 -13.34 8.90
C GLU A 16 -5.66 -12.93 7.97
N HIS A 17 -6.61 -12.14 8.45
CA HIS A 17 -7.69 -11.62 7.61
C HIS A 17 -7.17 -10.60 6.59
N LEU A 18 -6.32 -9.67 7.02
CA LEU A 18 -5.69 -8.67 6.14
C LEU A 18 -4.86 -9.35 5.03
N GLU A 19 -4.09 -10.39 5.38
CA GLU A 19 -3.33 -11.21 4.43
C GLU A 19 -4.23 -11.81 3.34
N ASP A 20 -5.32 -12.48 3.74
CA ASP A 20 -6.29 -13.08 2.82
C ASP A 20 -6.93 -12.04 1.87
N VAL A 21 -7.26 -10.85 2.39
CA VAL A 21 -7.80 -9.75 1.58
C VAL A 21 -6.75 -9.21 0.60
N VAL A 22 -5.51 -8.99 1.04
CA VAL A 22 -4.44 -8.46 0.19
C VAL A 22 -4.09 -9.43 -0.94
N GLU A 23 -4.05 -10.74 -0.67
CA GLU A 23 -3.85 -11.75 -1.70
C GLU A 23 -4.96 -11.73 -2.76
N LYS A 24 -6.23 -11.59 -2.34
CA LYS A 24 -7.38 -11.48 -3.25
C LYS A 24 -7.31 -10.18 -4.08
N LEU A 25 -7.01 -9.05 -3.45
CA LEU A 25 -6.82 -7.76 -4.12
C LEU A 25 -5.76 -7.88 -5.22
N ARG A 26 -4.59 -8.44 -4.88
CA ARG A 26 -3.50 -8.65 -5.83
C ARG A 26 -3.96 -9.49 -7.01
N SER A 27 -4.48 -10.69 -6.75
CA SER A 27 -4.94 -11.59 -7.81
C SER A 27 -5.98 -10.93 -8.71
N ARG A 28 -6.97 -10.25 -8.12
CA ARG A 28 -8.06 -9.64 -8.87
C ARG A 28 -7.61 -8.50 -9.77
N VAL A 29 -6.75 -7.60 -9.27
CA VAL A 29 -6.25 -6.48 -10.06
C VAL A 29 -5.32 -6.96 -11.17
N GLU A 30 -4.38 -7.88 -10.89
CA GLU A 30 -3.46 -8.41 -11.88
C GLU A 30 -4.21 -9.18 -12.99
N ASP A 31 -5.24 -9.96 -12.64
CA ASP A 31 -6.08 -10.67 -13.61
C ASP A 31 -6.87 -9.70 -14.52
N ASN A 32 -7.38 -8.60 -13.97
CA ASN A 32 -8.10 -7.60 -14.76
C ASN A 32 -7.15 -6.85 -15.70
N VAL A 33 -6.00 -6.40 -15.21
CA VAL A 33 -4.99 -5.74 -16.03
C VAL A 33 -4.51 -6.66 -17.17
N ARG A 34 -4.21 -7.93 -16.85
CA ARG A 34 -3.84 -8.94 -17.85
C ARG A 34 -4.92 -9.11 -18.91
N PHE A 35 -6.16 -9.22 -18.48
CA PHE A 35 -7.30 -9.36 -19.38
C PHE A 35 -7.40 -8.15 -20.33
N GLN A 36 -7.31 -6.94 -19.84
CA GLN A 36 -7.39 -5.73 -20.66
C GLN A 36 -6.22 -5.64 -21.64
N LEU A 37 -4.99 -5.92 -21.22
CA LEU A 37 -3.81 -5.93 -22.10
C LEU A 37 -3.93 -7.01 -23.18
N THR A 38 -4.39 -8.21 -22.83
CA THR A 38 -4.63 -9.30 -23.80
C THR A 38 -5.74 -8.95 -24.80
N GLN A 39 -6.81 -8.27 -24.36
CA GLN A 39 -7.84 -7.76 -25.27
C GLN A 39 -7.30 -6.77 -26.30
N ASN A 40 -6.24 -6.06 -25.96
CA ASN A 40 -5.51 -5.15 -26.86
C ASN A 40 -4.43 -5.86 -27.67
N GLY A 41 -4.28 -7.20 -27.54
CA GLY A 41 -3.32 -8.00 -28.28
C GLY A 41 -1.87 -7.81 -27.85
N LEU A 42 -1.64 -7.40 -26.58
CA LEU A 42 -0.31 -7.14 -26.02
C LEU A 42 0.29 -8.32 -25.24
N ASP A 43 -0.40 -9.47 -25.21
CA ASP A 43 0.13 -10.76 -24.70
C ASP A 43 1.29 -11.29 -25.56
N ASP A 44 1.31 -10.96 -26.86
CA ASP A 44 2.44 -11.16 -27.77
C ASP A 44 3.10 -9.81 -28.13
N GLU A 45 4.41 -9.81 -28.35
CA GLU A 45 5.12 -8.63 -28.78
C GLU A 45 4.62 -8.15 -30.16
N PRO A 46 4.15 -6.89 -30.32
CA PRO A 46 3.69 -6.38 -31.61
C PRO A 46 4.78 -6.43 -32.69
N GLU A 47 4.46 -6.97 -33.89
CA GLU A 47 5.41 -7.05 -35.00
C GLU A 47 5.82 -5.68 -35.55
N ASP A 48 4.93 -4.70 -35.50
CA ASP A 48 5.13 -3.34 -36.00
C ASP A 48 4.72 -2.31 -34.95
N LYS A 49 5.67 -1.96 -34.07
CA LYS A 49 5.47 -0.96 -32.99
C LYS A 49 5.26 0.44 -33.55
N ASP A 50 5.82 0.76 -34.72
CA ASP A 50 5.71 2.07 -35.35
C ASP A 50 4.32 2.35 -35.94
N SER A 51 3.47 1.31 -36.08
CA SER A 51 2.11 1.44 -36.60
C SER A 51 1.05 1.62 -35.50
N LEU A 52 1.44 1.52 -34.24
CA LEU A 52 0.56 1.73 -33.09
C LEU A 52 0.27 3.21 -32.91
N ASP A 53 -0.90 3.52 -32.38
CA ASP A 53 -1.31 4.89 -32.13
C ASP A 53 -1.74 5.09 -30.65
N GLY A 54 -1.58 6.33 -30.19
CA GLY A 54 -2.12 6.82 -28.94
C GLY A 54 -1.77 5.96 -27.72
N ASP A 55 -2.79 5.43 -27.07
CA ASP A 55 -2.66 4.73 -25.79
C ASP A 55 -1.92 3.39 -25.93
N LEU A 56 -2.07 2.70 -27.09
CA LEU A 56 -1.38 1.44 -27.33
C LEU A 56 0.12 1.62 -27.48
N GLU A 57 0.58 2.70 -28.15
CA GLU A 57 1.98 3.04 -28.25
C GLU A 57 2.60 3.22 -26.86
N GLN A 58 1.92 3.98 -25.98
CA GLN A 58 2.38 4.23 -24.61
C GLN A 58 2.44 2.94 -23.78
N LEU A 59 1.44 2.05 -23.89
CA LEU A 59 1.44 0.77 -23.19
C LEU A 59 2.59 -0.14 -23.66
N VAL A 60 2.84 -0.20 -24.96
CA VAL A 60 3.96 -0.98 -25.52
C VAL A 60 5.30 -0.41 -25.05
N GLU A 61 5.48 0.91 -25.07
CA GLU A 61 6.68 1.55 -24.52
C GLU A 61 6.86 1.25 -23.02
N ALA A 62 5.77 1.27 -22.25
CA ALA A 62 5.80 0.95 -20.84
C ALA A 62 6.22 -0.50 -20.56
N ILE A 63 5.70 -1.46 -21.33
CA ILE A 63 6.10 -2.86 -21.23
C ILE A 63 7.57 -3.05 -21.68
N ASP A 64 8.00 -2.40 -22.78
CA ASP A 64 9.39 -2.45 -23.21
C ASP A 64 10.38 -1.93 -22.16
N LEU A 65 10.00 -0.94 -21.37
CA LEU A 65 10.84 -0.42 -20.28
C LEU A 65 11.11 -1.47 -19.20
N GLU A 66 10.19 -2.42 -18.97
CA GLU A 66 10.40 -3.53 -18.05
C GLU A 66 11.37 -4.59 -18.59
N GLY A 67 11.61 -4.59 -19.90
CA GLY A 67 12.47 -5.54 -20.61
C GLY A 67 13.94 -5.13 -20.73
N VAL A 68 14.38 -4.05 -20.06
CA VAL A 68 15.70 -3.40 -20.28
C VAL A 68 16.91 -4.31 -20.06
N ASP A 69 16.84 -5.38 -19.31
CA ASP A 69 18.00 -6.23 -18.96
C ASP A 69 18.04 -7.58 -19.71
N GLY A 70 17.45 -7.63 -20.91
CA GLY A 70 17.45 -8.84 -21.75
C GLY A 70 16.32 -9.82 -21.42
N HIS A 71 15.31 -9.37 -20.72
CA HIS A 71 14.07 -10.09 -20.51
C HIS A 71 13.32 -10.29 -21.84
N THR A 72 12.58 -11.37 -21.91
CA THR A 72 11.63 -11.61 -22.99
C THR A 72 10.42 -10.67 -22.86
N TRP A 73 9.64 -10.52 -23.94
CA TRP A 73 8.38 -9.77 -23.88
C TRP A 73 7.43 -10.33 -22.80
N GLU A 74 7.32 -11.65 -22.69
CA GLU A 74 6.50 -12.32 -21.68
C GLU A 74 6.91 -11.93 -20.24
N GLU A 75 8.22 -11.90 -19.96
CA GLU A 75 8.74 -11.47 -18.64
C GLU A 75 8.49 -9.98 -18.38
N ALA A 76 8.67 -9.12 -19.38
CA ALA A 76 8.37 -7.70 -19.29
C ALA A 76 6.87 -7.43 -19.09
N PHE A 77 6.03 -8.14 -19.81
CA PHE A 77 4.58 -8.10 -19.70
C PHE A 77 4.09 -8.45 -18.29
N GLU A 78 4.59 -9.54 -17.71
CA GLU A 78 4.26 -9.95 -16.34
C GLU A 78 4.76 -8.93 -15.29
N LYS A 79 5.96 -8.38 -15.48
CA LYS A 79 6.48 -7.33 -14.60
C LYS A 79 5.62 -6.07 -14.66
N TYR A 80 5.19 -5.67 -15.84
CA TYR A 80 4.33 -4.49 -16.02
C TYR A 80 2.98 -4.68 -15.31
N ILE A 81 2.33 -5.85 -15.48
CA ILE A 81 1.09 -6.20 -14.78
C ILE A 81 1.27 -6.11 -13.27
N ALA A 82 2.34 -6.70 -12.74
CA ALA A 82 2.64 -6.64 -11.31
C ALA A 82 2.88 -5.19 -10.83
N GLY A 83 3.55 -4.36 -11.61
CA GLY A 83 3.78 -2.94 -11.32
C GLY A 83 2.49 -2.11 -11.29
N VAL A 84 1.59 -2.33 -12.26
CA VAL A 84 0.26 -1.71 -12.29
C VAL A 84 -0.56 -2.15 -11.08
N GLY A 85 -0.64 -3.47 -10.82
CA GLY A 85 -1.36 -4.02 -9.68
C GLY A 85 -0.88 -3.47 -8.34
N TYR A 86 0.45 -3.42 -8.17
CA TYR A 86 1.08 -2.82 -6.99
C TYR A 86 0.68 -1.35 -6.81
N THR A 87 0.71 -0.57 -7.89
CA THR A 87 0.36 0.85 -7.87
C THR A 87 -1.10 1.06 -7.46
N ILE A 88 -2.04 0.32 -8.07
CA ILE A 88 -3.47 0.42 -7.79
C ILE A 88 -3.77 0.03 -6.34
N VAL A 89 -3.29 -1.13 -5.88
CA VAL A 89 -3.57 -1.61 -4.52
C VAL A 89 -3.00 -0.66 -3.46
N ASN A 90 -1.78 -0.13 -3.66
CA ASN A 90 -1.21 0.83 -2.72
C ASN A 90 -1.99 2.14 -2.66
N ARG A 91 -2.45 2.67 -3.81
CA ARG A 91 -3.29 3.88 -3.85
C ARG A 91 -4.61 3.66 -3.14
N LEU A 92 -5.31 2.58 -3.47
CA LEU A 92 -6.59 2.25 -2.84
C LEU A 92 -6.46 2.04 -1.33
N ALA A 93 -5.43 1.32 -0.89
CA ALA A 93 -5.16 1.12 0.53
C ALA A 93 -4.83 2.44 1.26
N ALA A 94 -4.05 3.33 0.64
CA ALA A 94 -3.75 4.63 1.20
C ALA A 94 -4.99 5.52 1.28
N LEU A 95 -5.81 5.56 0.22
CA LEU A 95 -7.07 6.30 0.19
C LEU A 95 -8.02 5.80 1.29
N ARG A 96 -8.24 4.48 1.39
CA ARG A 96 -9.08 3.92 2.46
C ARG A 96 -8.55 4.26 3.86
N CYS A 97 -7.25 4.21 4.05
CA CYS A 97 -6.60 4.59 5.31
C CYS A 97 -6.82 6.07 5.64
N MET A 98 -6.79 6.97 4.63
CA MET A 98 -7.05 8.40 4.78
C MET A 98 -8.52 8.69 5.07
N GLU A 99 -9.45 8.02 4.35
CA GLU A 99 -10.90 8.13 4.56
C GLU A 99 -11.28 7.77 6.00
N VAL A 100 -10.85 6.61 6.49
CA VAL A 100 -11.14 6.14 7.85
C VAL A 100 -10.57 7.07 8.93
N ARG A 101 -9.54 7.87 8.59
CA ARG A 101 -8.91 8.85 9.48
C ARG A 101 -9.39 10.27 9.31
N ASP A 102 -10.42 10.47 8.51
CA ASP A 102 -10.99 11.80 8.19
C ASP A 102 -9.94 12.77 7.58
N PHE A 103 -9.04 12.26 6.72
CA PHE A 103 -8.05 13.06 5.98
C PHE A 103 -8.54 13.44 4.59
N ILE A 104 -9.61 12.83 4.11
CA ILE A 104 -10.27 13.09 2.84
C ILE A 104 -11.71 13.48 3.14
N ASP A 105 -12.20 14.56 2.52
CA ASP A 105 -13.53 15.10 2.78
C ASP A 105 -14.65 14.21 2.23
N GLU A 106 -14.43 13.59 1.07
CA GLU A 106 -15.40 12.72 0.40
C GLU A 106 -14.77 11.38 0.02
N GLU A 107 -15.37 10.28 0.45
CA GLU A 107 -14.88 8.94 0.21
C GLU A 107 -14.94 8.56 -1.29
N VAL A 108 -13.89 7.93 -1.79
CA VAL A 108 -13.76 7.42 -3.16
C VAL A 108 -13.68 5.90 -3.22
N THR A 109 -13.51 5.21 -2.07
CA THR A 109 -13.40 3.75 -1.98
C THR A 109 -14.62 3.09 -1.36
N VAL A 110 -15.60 3.84 -0.85
CA VAL A 110 -16.81 3.29 -0.23
C VAL A 110 -18.02 3.52 -1.11
N PHE A 111 -18.64 2.44 -1.55
CA PHE A 111 -19.83 2.48 -2.40
C PHE A 111 -21.10 2.54 -1.58
N LYS A 112 -22.02 3.42 -2.00
CA LYS A 112 -23.39 3.51 -1.47
C LYS A 112 -24.32 2.52 -2.15
N GLU A 113 -25.55 2.37 -1.62
CA GLU A 113 -26.58 1.50 -2.21
C GLU A 113 -26.95 1.83 -3.66
N ASN A 114 -26.71 3.07 -4.10
CA ASN A 114 -26.95 3.52 -5.48
C ASN A 114 -25.81 3.17 -6.45
N GLY A 115 -24.74 2.50 -6.00
CA GLY A 115 -23.60 2.12 -6.84
C GLY A 115 -22.60 3.26 -7.07
N LEU A 116 -22.69 4.39 -6.35
CA LEU A 116 -21.74 5.50 -6.42
C LEU A 116 -21.00 5.68 -5.09
N THR A 117 -19.78 6.17 -5.17
CA THR A 117 -19.07 6.68 -3.99
C THR A 117 -19.53 8.11 -3.67
N PRO A 118 -19.36 8.64 -2.43
CA PRO A 118 -19.65 10.03 -2.09
C PRO A 118 -19.05 11.04 -3.07
N ALA A 119 -17.76 10.90 -3.40
CA ALA A 119 -17.10 11.79 -4.33
C ALA A 119 -17.64 11.68 -5.78
N ALA A 120 -17.96 10.47 -6.25
CA ALA A 120 -18.59 10.27 -7.55
C ALA A 120 -19.98 10.90 -7.61
N GLU A 121 -20.79 10.79 -6.54
CA GLU A 121 -22.10 11.39 -6.46
C GLU A 121 -22.03 12.93 -6.55
N THR A 122 -21.03 13.55 -5.94
CA THR A 122 -20.76 14.99 -6.07
C THR A 122 -20.47 15.37 -7.53
N LEU A 123 -19.64 14.62 -8.26
CA LEU A 123 -19.34 14.87 -9.67
C LEU A 123 -20.59 14.73 -10.56
N VAL A 124 -21.44 13.73 -10.30
CA VAL A 124 -22.71 13.58 -11.03
C VAL A 124 -23.63 14.79 -10.82
N HIS A 125 -23.72 15.30 -9.60
CA HIS A 125 -24.63 16.38 -9.25
C HIS A 125 -24.11 17.78 -9.60
N GLU A 126 -22.83 18.03 -9.43
CA GLU A 126 -22.24 19.36 -9.61
C GLU A 126 -21.66 19.55 -11.01
N GLU A 127 -21.03 18.53 -11.59
CA GLU A 127 -20.37 18.60 -12.89
C GLU A 127 -21.16 17.92 -14.00
N PHE A 128 -22.29 17.27 -13.65
CA PHE A 128 -23.17 16.58 -14.61
C PHE A 128 -22.48 15.45 -15.37
N LEU A 129 -21.50 14.79 -14.75
CA LEU A 129 -20.90 13.58 -15.30
C LEU A 129 -21.92 12.42 -15.36
N LEU A 130 -21.71 11.50 -16.28
CA LEU A 130 -22.47 10.25 -16.30
C LEU A 130 -22.03 9.36 -15.13
N GLU A 131 -22.93 8.55 -14.59
CA GLU A 131 -22.67 7.72 -13.41
C GLU A 131 -21.52 6.72 -13.65
N ASP A 132 -21.41 6.18 -14.86
CA ASP A 132 -20.35 5.27 -15.30
C ASP A 132 -18.97 5.95 -15.43
N GLU A 133 -18.93 7.23 -15.72
CA GLU A 133 -17.68 8.01 -15.80
C GLU A 133 -17.25 8.59 -14.45
N ALA A 134 -18.21 8.81 -13.54
CA ALA A 134 -17.99 9.57 -12.32
C ALA A 134 -17.09 8.82 -11.29
N ILE A 135 -17.15 7.49 -11.25
CA ILE A 135 -16.43 6.68 -10.27
C ILE A 135 -14.90 6.83 -10.46
N LEU A 136 -14.42 6.51 -11.67
CA LEU A 136 -12.99 6.65 -11.98
C LEU A 136 -12.56 8.11 -12.03
N ALA A 137 -13.41 9.04 -12.47
CA ALA A 137 -13.12 10.46 -12.42
C ALA A 137 -12.91 10.97 -10.99
N ALA A 138 -13.74 10.54 -10.03
CA ALA A 138 -13.58 10.88 -8.61
C ALA A 138 -12.27 10.34 -8.05
N TYR A 139 -11.95 9.07 -8.34
CA TYR A 139 -10.67 8.47 -7.95
C TYR A 139 -9.48 9.23 -8.54
N HIS A 140 -9.53 9.59 -9.83
CA HIS A 140 -8.47 10.34 -10.50
C HIS A 140 -8.29 11.74 -9.90
N ASN A 141 -9.38 12.48 -9.71
CA ASN A 141 -9.35 13.83 -9.14
C ASN A 141 -8.71 13.81 -7.74
N THR A 142 -9.10 12.85 -6.91
CA THR A 142 -8.53 12.71 -5.56
C THR A 142 -7.05 12.35 -5.62
N CYS A 143 -6.62 11.46 -6.53
CA CYS A 143 -5.21 11.17 -6.74
C CYS A 143 -4.43 12.42 -7.18
N ASP A 144 -4.96 13.19 -8.14
CA ASP A 144 -4.30 14.38 -8.67
C ASP A 144 -4.18 15.48 -7.59
N GLU A 145 -5.16 15.63 -6.71
CA GLU A 145 -5.09 16.54 -5.56
C GLU A 145 -4.03 16.10 -4.54
N LEU A 146 -3.98 14.81 -4.24
CA LEU A 146 -3.01 14.26 -3.29
C LEU A 146 -1.58 14.19 -3.84
N ALA A 147 -1.41 14.20 -5.16
CA ALA A 147 -0.09 14.19 -5.80
C ALA A 147 0.75 15.43 -5.46
N ASP A 148 0.12 16.56 -5.16
CA ASP A 148 0.82 17.77 -4.73
C ASP A 148 1.57 17.59 -3.38
N GLU A 149 1.09 16.68 -2.52
CA GLU A 149 1.68 16.41 -1.21
C GLU A 149 2.42 15.06 -1.16
N ILE A 150 1.91 14.05 -1.86
CA ILE A 150 2.42 12.67 -1.85
C ILE A 150 2.64 12.20 -3.30
N GLU A 151 3.48 12.93 -4.04
CA GLU A 151 3.80 12.69 -5.45
C GLU A 151 4.15 11.21 -5.73
N ILE A 152 5.04 10.62 -4.93
CA ILE A 152 5.55 9.26 -5.16
C ILE A 152 4.45 8.18 -5.23
N LEU A 153 3.30 8.42 -4.59
CA LEU A 153 2.18 7.47 -4.55
C LEU A 153 1.09 7.82 -5.54
N PHE A 154 0.77 9.11 -5.66
CA PHE A 154 -0.42 9.57 -6.37
C PHE A 154 -0.14 10.19 -7.74
N ASP A 155 1.14 10.40 -8.11
CA ASP A 155 1.48 10.88 -9.45
C ASP A 155 1.01 9.90 -10.54
N ARG A 156 0.05 10.37 -11.35
CA ARG A 156 -0.55 9.61 -12.45
C ARG A 156 0.21 9.72 -13.76
N SER A 157 1.33 10.44 -13.79
CA SER A 157 2.23 10.48 -14.95
C SER A 157 3.11 9.22 -15.07
N SER A 158 3.10 8.35 -14.06
CA SER A 158 3.80 7.07 -14.07
C SER A 158 3.28 6.13 -15.16
N THR A 159 4.19 5.37 -15.79
CA THR A 159 3.84 4.33 -16.77
C THR A 159 2.87 3.28 -16.22
N TYR A 160 2.86 3.05 -14.91
CA TYR A 160 1.91 2.15 -14.23
C TYR A 160 0.51 2.76 -14.02
N SER A 161 0.29 4.01 -14.45
CA SER A 161 -1.01 4.69 -14.40
C SER A 161 -1.67 4.81 -15.77
N LEU A 162 -1.14 4.12 -16.79
CA LEU A 162 -1.71 4.11 -18.14
C LEU A 162 -2.94 3.21 -18.29
N ILE A 163 -3.19 2.35 -17.32
CA ILE A 163 -4.30 1.43 -17.31
C ILE A 163 -4.93 1.40 -15.92
N ASP A 164 -6.22 1.59 -15.86
CA ASP A 164 -7.03 1.48 -14.64
C ASP A 164 -7.83 0.16 -14.66
N PRO A 165 -8.27 -0.34 -13.49
CA PRO A 165 -9.28 -1.40 -13.45
C PRO A 165 -10.55 -0.96 -14.17
N ASP A 166 -11.26 -1.88 -14.80
CA ASP A 166 -12.63 -1.59 -15.25
C ASP A 166 -13.56 -1.32 -14.05
N ASP A 167 -14.71 -0.70 -14.29
CA ASP A 167 -15.62 -0.23 -13.24
C ASP A 167 -16.06 -1.38 -12.31
N ASP A 168 -16.43 -2.53 -12.88
CA ASP A 168 -16.83 -3.70 -12.09
C ASP A 168 -15.69 -4.18 -11.18
N THR A 169 -14.47 -4.21 -11.70
CA THR A 169 -13.28 -4.59 -10.92
C THR A 169 -12.95 -3.55 -9.86
N PHE A 170 -13.06 -2.27 -10.19
CA PHE A 170 -12.82 -1.19 -9.22
C PHE A 170 -13.78 -1.29 -8.03
N GLU A 171 -15.09 -1.51 -8.29
CA GLU A 171 -16.09 -1.74 -7.25
C GLU A 171 -15.77 -2.98 -6.40
N GLU A 172 -15.38 -4.10 -7.04
CA GLU A 172 -14.98 -5.32 -6.32
C GLU A 172 -13.75 -5.09 -5.42
N LEU A 173 -12.73 -4.38 -5.91
CA LEU A 173 -11.53 -4.06 -5.12
C LEU A 173 -11.90 -3.19 -3.91
N CYS A 174 -12.72 -2.18 -4.10
CA CYS A 174 -13.23 -1.33 -3.01
C CYS A 174 -14.05 -2.15 -2.00
N GLY A 175 -14.91 -3.06 -2.48
CA GLY A 175 -15.67 -3.97 -1.63
C GLY A 175 -14.77 -4.87 -0.76
N MET A 176 -13.66 -5.37 -1.30
CA MET A 176 -12.68 -6.13 -0.53
C MET A 176 -12.01 -5.28 0.56
N LEU A 177 -11.72 -4.01 0.29
CA LEU A 177 -11.18 -3.10 1.31
C LEU A 177 -12.19 -2.81 2.42
N ASP A 178 -13.48 -2.76 2.10
CA ASP A 178 -14.56 -2.55 3.06
C ASP A 178 -14.84 -3.78 3.96
N GLU A 179 -14.34 -4.98 3.59
CA GLU A 179 -14.33 -6.15 4.47
C GLU A 179 -13.42 -5.98 5.69
N ILE A 180 -12.44 -5.05 5.61
CA ILE A 180 -11.49 -4.77 6.68
C ILE A 180 -12.09 -3.73 7.63
N ALA A 181 -12.16 -4.06 8.92
CA ALA A 181 -12.75 -3.19 9.94
C ALA A 181 -11.99 -1.87 10.08
N ASP A 182 -12.71 -0.78 10.36
CA ASP A 182 -12.13 0.56 10.53
C ASP A 182 -11.03 0.62 11.58
N GLU A 183 -11.12 -0.19 12.64
CA GLU A 183 -10.10 -0.26 13.69
C GLU A 183 -8.77 -0.80 13.15
N VAL A 184 -8.80 -1.67 12.15
CA VAL A 184 -7.62 -2.19 11.47
C VAL A 184 -6.99 -1.09 10.63
N TRP A 185 -7.80 -0.33 9.88
CA TRP A 185 -7.32 0.82 9.09
C TRP A 185 -6.72 1.94 9.95
N ARG A 186 -7.15 2.06 11.21
CA ARG A 186 -6.58 3.01 12.17
C ARG A 186 -5.31 2.53 12.86
N ALA A 187 -4.91 1.27 12.68
CA ALA A 187 -3.66 0.78 13.23
C ALA A 187 -2.44 1.43 12.55
N ASP A 188 -1.40 1.71 13.34
CA ASP A 188 -0.20 2.41 12.84
C ASP A 188 0.61 1.57 11.84
N ASP A 189 0.47 0.25 11.92
CA ASP A 189 1.24 -0.71 11.12
C ASP A 189 0.47 -1.30 9.91
N VAL A 190 -0.78 -0.89 9.67
CA VAL A 190 -1.64 -1.49 8.63
C VAL A 190 -1.02 -1.43 7.23
N LEU A 191 -0.54 -0.26 6.80
CA LEU A 191 0.07 -0.10 5.47
C LEU A 191 1.37 -0.90 5.34
N GLY A 192 2.12 -1.04 6.42
CA GLY A 192 3.32 -1.87 6.44
C GLY A 192 3.01 -3.35 6.23
N TRP A 193 1.94 -3.86 6.85
CA TRP A 193 1.49 -5.24 6.64
C TRP A 193 0.91 -5.47 5.24
N ILE A 194 0.15 -4.51 4.69
CA ILE A 194 -0.34 -4.58 3.30
C ILE A 194 0.84 -4.70 2.33
N TYR A 195 1.87 -3.86 2.50
CA TYR A 195 3.09 -3.94 1.72
C TYR A 195 3.76 -5.31 1.82
N ASP A 196 3.92 -5.84 3.02
CA ASP A 196 4.58 -7.14 3.27
C ASP A 196 3.79 -8.28 2.62
N TYR A 197 2.47 -8.31 2.80
CA TYR A 197 1.61 -9.35 2.24
C TYR A 197 1.53 -9.29 0.72
N TYR A 198 1.46 -8.09 0.13
CA TYR A 198 1.46 -7.93 -1.32
C TYR A 198 2.73 -8.46 -1.97
N ASN A 199 3.88 -8.22 -1.35
CA ASN A 199 5.19 -8.62 -1.89
C ASN A 199 5.60 -10.04 -1.51
N ARG A 200 4.90 -10.70 -0.61
CA ARG A 200 5.26 -12.04 -0.11
C ARG A 200 5.48 -13.08 -1.20
N PRO A 201 4.62 -13.23 -2.23
CA PRO A 201 4.84 -14.21 -3.28
C PRO A 201 6.16 -13.99 -4.05
N VAL A 202 6.55 -12.73 -4.26
CA VAL A 202 7.84 -12.39 -4.89
C VAL A 202 9.00 -12.78 -3.99
N VAL A 203 8.91 -12.51 -2.70
CA VAL A 203 9.95 -12.88 -1.72
C VAL A 203 10.10 -14.40 -1.63
N GLU A 204 8.99 -15.15 -1.60
CA GLU A 204 9.00 -16.63 -1.57
C GLU A 204 9.62 -17.22 -2.84
N GLU A 205 9.36 -16.63 -4.01
CA GLU A 205 9.99 -17.01 -5.27
C GLU A 205 11.49 -16.77 -5.23
N LEU A 206 11.92 -15.59 -4.73
CA LEU A 206 13.33 -15.23 -4.59
C LEU A 206 14.04 -16.14 -3.58
N ASP A 207 13.40 -16.47 -2.47
CA ASP A 207 13.95 -17.40 -1.46
C ASP A 207 14.14 -18.83 -2.00
N ALA A 208 13.36 -19.21 -3.00
CA ALA A 208 13.50 -20.50 -3.68
C ALA A 208 14.67 -20.53 -4.69
N LYS A 209 15.22 -19.38 -5.10
CA LYS A 209 16.38 -19.29 -6.00
C LYS A 209 17.65 -19.71 -5.29
N ASN A 210 18.50 -20.50 -5.96
CA ASN A 210 19.81 -20.87 -5.44
C ASN A 210 20.84 -19.73 -5.49
N THR A 211 20.63 -18.76 -6.37
CA THR A 211 21.49 -17.59 -6.58
C THR A 211 20.60 -16.42 -6.95
N LEU A 212 20.76 -15.31 -6.24
CA LEU A 212 20.08 -14.06 -6.55
C LEU A 212 20.88 -13.27 -7.59
N GLU A 213 20.17 -12.68 -8.55
CA GLU A 213 20.74 -11.70 -9.46
C GLU A 213 20.80 -10.31 -8.77
N PRO A 214 21.58 -9.34 -9.28
CA PRO A 214 21.70 -8.03 -8.64
C PRO A 214 20.37 -7.31 -8.39
N GLU A 215 19.39 -7.46 -9.29
CA GLU A 215 18.04 -6.91 -9.19
C GLU A 215 17.19 -7.59 -8.11
N ASP A 216 17.43 -8.87 -7.81
CA ASP A 216 16.72 -9.64 -6.78
C ASP A 216 17.09 -9.19 -5.36
N VAL A 217 18.28 -8.60 -5.17
CA VAL A 217 18.81 -8.28 -3.84
C VAL A 217 17.93 -7.24 -3.11
N GLY A 218 17.41 -6.27 -3.83
CA GLY A 218 16.51 -5.25 -3.27
C GLY A 218 15.24 -5.91 -2.71
N PRO A 219 14.39 -6.52 -3.56
CA PRO A 219 13.15 -7.16 -3.13
C PRO A 219 13.35 -8.25 -2.07
N ALA A 220 14.38 -9.10 -2.20
CA ALA A 220 14.66 -10.18 -1.25
C ALA A 220 15.03 -9.70 0.17
N ASN A 221 15.42 -8.42 0.32
CA ASN A 221 15.80 -7.84 1.62
C ASN A 221 14.82 -6.76 2.09
N GLN A 222 13.69 -6.58 1.44
CA GLN A 222 12.64 -5.66 1.85
C GLN A 222 11.61 -6.41 2.68
N PHE A 223 11.54 -6.09 3.98
CA PHE A 223 10.48 -6.56 4.86
C PHE A 223 9.97 -5.41 5.72
N TYR A 224 8.71 -5.49 6.07
CA TYR A 224 8.13 -4.59 7.04
C TYR A 224 8.79 -4.82 8.41
N THR A 225 9.33 -3.77 9.01
CA THR A 225 9.94 -3.87 10.34
C THR A 225 8.85 -3.77 11.41
N PRO A 226 8.61 -4.85 12.20
CA PRO A 226 7.58 -4.82 13.22
C PRO A 226 7.75 -3.66 14.20
N HIS A 227 6.65 -3.06 14.63
CA HIS A 227 6.63 -1.87 15.49
C HIS A 227 7.48 -2.02 16.75
N TRP A 228 7.48 -3.19 17.40
CA TRP A 228 8.30 -3.44 18.59
C TRP A 228 9.80 -3.34 18.32
N VAL A 229 10.27 -3.72 17.14
CA VAL A 229 11.68 -3.56 16.72
C VAL A 229 12.01 -2.08 16.54
N VAL A 230 11.16 -1.35 15.80
CA VAL A 230 11.32 0.09 15.59
C VAL A 230 11.41 0.81 16.92
N ARG A 231 10.51 0.50 17.84
CA ARG A 231 10.48 1.06 19.17
C ARG A 231 11.75 0.73 19.96
N MET A 232 12.16 -0.55 20.00
CA MET A 232 13.39 -0.96 20.68
C MET A 232 14.60 -0.19 20.15
N LEU A 233 14.70 -0.01 18.83
CA LEU A 233 15.79 0.73 18.23
C LEU A 233 15.71 2.23 18.58
N THR A 234 14.53 2.83 18.50
CA THR A 234 14.32 4.25 18.80
C THR A 234 14.60 4.57 20.27
N ASP A 235 14.08 3.77 21.20
CA ASP A 235 14.29 3.96 22.63
C ASP A 235 15.78 3.82 23.03
N ASN A 236 16.48 2.84 22.46
CA ASN A 236 17.89 2.60 22.76
C ASN A 236 18.88 3.47 21.99
N SER A 237 18.43 4.27 21.03
CA SER A 237 19.26 5.23 20.30
C SER A 237 18.85 6.67 20.61
N LEU A 238 17.79 7.16 19.98
CA LEU A 238 17.34 8.55 20.14
C LEU A 238 16.84 8.84 21.56
N GLY A 239 16.06 7.92 22.15
CA GLY A 239 15.57 8.08 23.52
C GLY A 239 16.71 8.15 24.51
N LYS A 240 17.71 7.27 24.42
CA LYS A 240 18.91 7.30 25.26
C LYS A 240 19.69 8.61 25.08
N LEU A 241 19.92 9.05 23.84
CA LEU A 241 20.63 10.29 23.55
C LEU A 241 19.90 11.50 24.12
N TYR A 242 18.57 11.52 24.01
CA TYR A 242 17.74 12.59 24.60
C TYR A 242 17.87 12.64 26.12
N LEU A 243 17.78 11.50 26.81
CA LEU A 243 17.93 11.42 28.26
C LEU A 243 19.32 11.87 28.72
N GLU A 244 20.37 11.46 28.00
CA GLU A 244 21.74 11.91 28.28
C GLU A 244 21.90 13.43 28.07
N ALA A 245 21.30 13.98 27.02
CA ALA A 245 21.38 15.40 26.70
C ALA A 245 20.58 16.29 27.66
N THR A 246 19.42 15.83 28.13
CA THR A 246 18.53 16.62 29.00
C THR A 246 18.76 16.37 30.49
N GLY A 247 19.46 15.32 30.85
CA GLY A 247 19.65 14.90 32.24
C GLY A 247 18.38 14.39 32.90
N GLN A 248 17.35 14.05 32.12
CA GLN A 248 16.11 13.46 32.64
C GLN A 248 16.32 11.99 32.96
N GLU A 249 15.65 11.52 34.02
CA GLU A 249 15.63 10.09 34.35
C GLU A 249 14.55 9.37 33.54
N SER A 250 14.90 8.21 32.99
CA SER A 250 13.92 7.36 32.31
C SER A 250 13.01 6.69 33.34
N SER A 251 11.71 6.69 33.06
CA SER A 251 10.75 5.85 33.80
C SER A 251 10.83 4.37 33.39
N VAL A 252 11.57 4.07 32.33
CA VAL A 252 11.80 2.69 31.85
C VAL A 252 13.09 2.19 32.54
N PRO A 253 13.01 1.09 33.34
CA PRO A 253 14.20 0.49 33.91
C PRO A 253 15.20 0.10 32.83
N ALA A 254 16.50 0.29 33.09
CA ALA A 254 17.54 -0.18 32.20
C ALA A 254 17.36 -1.67 31.91
N ALA A 255 17.57 -2.08 30.66
CA ALA A 255 17.38 -3.50 30.26
C ALA A 255 18.22 -4.47 31.11
N GLU A 256 19.31 -3.98 31.70
CA GLU A 256 20.19 -4.74 32.60
C GLU A 256 19.55 -5.02 33.98
N GLU A 257 18.56 -4.21 34.38
CA GLU A 257 17.86 -4.34 35.66
C GLU A 257 16.64 -5.27 35.59
N LEU A 258 16.25 -5.68 34.37
CA LEU A 258 15.12 -6.57 34.14
C LEU A 258 15.56 -8.03 34.06
N SER A 259 14.80 -8.92 34.70
CA SER A 259 14.95 -10.36 34.51
C SER A 259 14.68 -10.77 33.04
N ILE A 260 15.11 -11.96 32.63
CA ILE A 260 14.87 -12.46 31.26
C ILE A 260 13.36 -12.60 31.01
N GLU A 261 12.57 -13.01 32.04
CA GLU A 261 11.12 -13.09 31.93
C GLU A 261 10.48 -11.72 31.75
N GLU A 262 10.86 -10.71 32.54
CA GLU A 262 10.38 -9.34 32.41
C GLU A 262 10.76 -8.71 31.07
N ARG A 263 11.96 -9.03 30.56
CA ARG A 263 12.37 -8.59 29.19
C ARG A 263 11.48 -9.23 28.13
N LYS A 264 11.14 -10.52 28.25
CA LYS A 264 10.25 -11.21 27.32
C LYS A 264 8.82 -10.68 27.39
N GLU A 265 8.29 -10.45 28.59
CA GLU A 265 6.96 -9.85 28.76
C GLU A 265 6.89 -8.44 28.17
N ARG A 266 7.91 -7.61 28.34
CA ARG A 266 7.98 -6.27 27.75
C ARG A 266 8.21 -6.27 26.24
N LEU A 267 8.86 -7.30 25.70
CA LEU A 267 9.03 -7.47 24.26
C LEU A 267 7.75 -8.02 23.59
N VAL A 268 6.85 -8.65 24.34
CA VAL A 268 5.71 -9.42 23.82
C VAL A 268 4.36 -8.74 24.08
N THR A 269 4.28 -7.74 25.00
CA THR A 269 3.02 -7.07 25.30
C THR A 269 2.95 -5.67 24.66
N PRO A 270 2.19 -5.54 23.56
CA PRO A 270 1.96 -4.25 22.90
C PRO A 270 1.20 -3.23 23.76
N GLU A 271 0.48 -3.71 24.78
CA GLU A 271 -0.47 -2.91 25.56
C GLU A 271 0.20 -1.95 26.56
N GLU A 272 1.46 -2.17 26.94
CA GLU A 272 2.22 -1.31 27.85
C GLU A 272 3.24 -0.41 27.14
N ALA A 273 3.25 -0.43 25.82
CA ALA A 273 4.11 0.43 25.05
C ALA A 273 3.68 1.89 25.16
N PRO A 274 4.54 2.86 25.56
CA PRO A 274 4.20 4.27 25.43
C PRO A 274 3.84 4.53 23.95
N SER A 275 2.77 5.27 23.74
CA SER A 275 2.30 5.61 22.40
C SER A 275 3.31 6.46 21.63
N VAL A 276 3.27 6.45 20.29
CA VAL A 276 4.09 7.33 19.44
C VAL A 276 4.01 8.81 19.89
N PRO A 277 2.86 9.37 20.37
CA PRO A 277 2.82 10.69 20.97
C PRO A 277 3.70 10.87 22.20
N GLU A 278 3.87 9.84 23.02
CA GLU A 278 4.78 9.92 24.16
C GLU A 278 6.25 9.95 23.72
N LEU A 279 6.62 9.19 22.68
CA LEU A 279 7.94 9.28 22.06
C LEU A 279 8.17 10.63 21.36
N CYS A 280 7.19 11.15 20.64
CA CYS A 280 7.27 12.49 20.04
C CYS A 280 7.37 13.60 21.09
N THR A 281 6.80 13.42 22.29
CA THR A 281 6.98 14.37 23.41
C THR A 281 8.42 14.40 23.91
N TYR A 282 9.20 13.35 23.68
CA TYR A 282 10.64 13.30 24.00
C TYR A 282 11.54 13.82 22.86
N LEU A 283 11.00 14.01 21.66
CA LEU A 283 11.78 14.46 20.48
C LEU A 283 11.56 15.95 20.14
N ILE A 284 10.70 16.67 20.85
CA ILE A 284 10.47 18.11 20.78
C ILE A 284 11.06 18.78 22.00
#